data_7fccc84fa3888a3f6aa05211013f0846
#
_entry.id   7fccc84fa3888a3f6aa05211013f0846
#
_cell.length_a   1.000
_cell.length_b   1.000
_cell.length_c   1.000
_cell.angle_alpha   90.00
_cell.angle_beta   90.00
_cell.angle_gamma   90.00
#
_symmetry.space_group_name_H-M   'P 1'
#
loop_
_entity.id
_entity.type
_entity.pdbx_description
1 polymer ?
#
loop_
_entity_poly.entity_id
_entity_poly.type
_entity_poly.pdbx_seq_one_letter_code
_entity_poly.pdbx_strand_id
1 'polypeptide(L)'
;GLFALLQFPMTIMVGYRRAQTEIPFLDGGDATLLRRMRAHGNFVETVPMVLLAMAFAEWNGLPPSWLWAGGLCLLAGRLLHAWWTLEHAWGVPRAFGMVLTFLPMLGFGGWTFYKGLV
;
A
#
# COMPACT_ATOMS: atom_id res chain seq x y z
N GLY A 1 -3.37 11.06 -6.22
CA GLY A 1 -3.09 12.14 -5.24
C GLY A 1 -3.21 11.66 -3.80
N LEU A 2 -4.36 11.09 -3.40
CA LEU A 2 -4.60 10.67 -2.01
C LEU A 2 -3.52 9.71 -1.46
N PHE A 3 -3.10 8.72 -2.23
CA PHE A 3 -2.06 7.78 -1.79
C PHE A 3 -0.68 8.44 -1.62
N ALA A 4 -0.35 9.44 -2.42
CA ALA A 4 0.86 10.23 -2.22
C ALA A 4 0.80 11.02 -0.90
N LEU A 5 -0.37 11.61 -0.58
CA LEU A 5 -0.59 12.29 0.69
C LEU A 5 -0.52 11.35 1.90
N LEU A 6 -0.98 10.10 1.75
CA LEU A 6 -0.87 9.08 2.80
C LEU A 6 0.57 8.58 2.99
N GLN A 7 1.36 8.50 1.92
CA GLN A 7 2.76 8.08 2.01
C GLN A 7 3.61 9.07 2.79
N PHE A 8 3.34 10.38 2.67
CA PHE A 8 4.13 11.41 3.32
C PHE A 8 4.26 11.23 4.84
N PRO A 9 3.16 11.15 5.63
CA PRO A 9 3.26 10.93 7.08
C PRO A 9 3.91 9.58 7.42
N MET A 10 3.74 8.54 6.60
CA MET A 10 4.39 7.25 6.83
C MET A 10 5.91 7.36 6.70
N THR A 11 6.41 8.14 5.74
CA THR A 11 7.85 8.42 5.58
C THR A 11 8.38 9.22 6.77
N ILE A 12 7.69 10.29 7.16
CA ILE A 12 8.07 11.14 8.31
C ILE A 12 8.11 10.33 9.61
N MET A 13 7.15 9.45 9.82
CA MET A 13 7.03 8.61 11.01
C MET A 13 8.26 7.68 11.20
N VAL A 14 8.84 7.17 10.11
CA VAL A 14 10.08 6.39 10.13
C VAL A 14 11.27 7.29 10.46
N GLY A 15 11.44 8.40 9.74
CA GLY A 15 12.54 9.34 9.95
C GLY A 15 12.54 9.93 11.36
N TYR A 16 11.37 10.29 11.87
CA TYR A 16 11.24 10.81 13.23
C TYR A 16 11.68 9.79 14.30
N ARG A 17 11.28 8.51 14.14
CA ARG A 17 11.72 7.46 15.09
C ARG A 17 13.21 7.22 15.02
N ARG A 18 13.82 7.25 13.84
CA ARG A 18 15.27 7.16 13.66
C ARG A 18 16.00 8.27 14.42
N ALA A 19 15.52 9.51 14.29
CA ALA A 19 16.09 10.64 15.01
C ALA A 19 15.98 10.49 16.54
N GLN A 20 14.86 9.94 17.03
CA GLN A 20 14.69 9.71 18.48
C GLN A 20 15.58 8.60 19.04
N THR A 21 15.89 7.58 18.23
CA THR A 21 16.63 6.39 18.68
C THR A 21 18.09 6.40 18.26
N GLU A 22 18.50 7.39 17.46
CA GLU A 22 19.85 7.49 16.89
C GLU A 22 20.26 6.26 16.06
N ILE A 23 19.24 5.54 15.49
CA ILE A 23 19.43 4.35 14.65
C ILE A 23 19.39 4.77 13.17
N PRO A 24 20.54 4.94 12.48
CA PRO A 24 20.56 5.43 11.10
C PRO A 24 20.11 4.36 10.08
N PHE A 25 20.41 3.09 10.33
CA PHE A 25 20.16 1.98 9.43
C PHE A 25 19.49 0.80 10.16
N LEU A 26 18.74 -0.01 9.41
CA LEU A 26 17.96 -1.13 9.94
C LEU A 26 17.02 -0.68 11.08
N ASP A 27 16.66 -1.57 11.95
CA ASP A 27 15.76 -1.31 13.07
C ASP A 27 16.48 -1.25 14.43
N GLY A 28 17.76 -1.68 14.48
CA GLY A 28 18.56 -1.67 15.68
C GLY A 28 17.95 -2.40 16.88
N GLY A 29 16.98 -3.30 16.65
CA GLY A 29 16.20 -3.95 17.69
C GLY A 29 15.03 -3.13 18.23
N ASP A 30 14.76 -1.93 17.70
CA ASP A 30 13.61 -1.11 18.11
C ASP A 30 12.32 -1.60 17.43
N ALA A 31 11.46 -2.23 18.21
CA ALA A 31 10.20 -2.81 17.68
C ALA A 31 9.27 -1.76 17.08
N THR A 32 9.28 -0.52 17.57
CA THR A 32 8.46 0.56 17.03
C THR A 32 8.99 1.02 15.68
N LEU A 33 10.30 1.19 15.55
CA LEU A 33 10.94 1.52 14.28
C LEU A 33 10.68 0.42 13.26
N LEU A 34 10.87 -0.86 13.64
CA LEU A 34 10.59 -1.99 12.76
C LEU A 34 9.17 -1.97 12.23
N ARG A 35 8.15 -1.79 13.09
CA ARG A 35 6.74 -1.72 12.66
C ARG A 35 6.48 -0.56 11.69
N ARG A 36 7.03 0.63 11.96
CA ARG A 36 6.92 1.80 11.06
C ARG A 36 7.58 1.54 9.71
N MET A 37 8.78 0.96 9.71
CA MET A 37 9.49 0.57 8.48
C MET A 37 8.69 -0.45 7.68
N ARG A 38 8.09 -1.47 8.33
CA ARG A 38 7.31 -2.51 7.65
C ARG A 38 6.00 -1.98 7.09
N ALA A 39 5.31 -1.08 7.81
CA ALA A 39 4.10 -0.43 7.30
C ALA A 39 4.41 0.44 6.07
N HIS A 40 5.44 1.29 6.16
CA HIS A 40 5.90 2.13 5.06
C HIS A 40 6.42 1.29 3.87
N GLY A 41 7.31 0.31 4.14
CA GLY A 41 7.87 -0.56 3.10
C GLY A 41 6.78 -1.28 2.31
N ASN A 42 5.83 -1.92 2.98
CA ASN A 42 4.73 -2.60 2.30
C ASN A 42 3.84 -1.64 1.48
N PHE A 43 3.68 -0.40 1.93
CA PHE A 43 2.94 0.62 1.18
C PHE A 43 3.66 0.97 -0.14
N VAL A 44 4.95 1.28 -0.08
CA VAL A 44 5.73 1.67 -1.27
C VAL A 44 6.03 0.50 -2.22
N GLU A 45 6.01 -0.72 -1.72
CA GLU A 45 6.17 -1.94 -2.54
C GLU A 45 4.91 -2.27 -3.35
N THR A 46 3.72 -1.96 -2.84
CA THR A 46 2.46 -2.43 -3.44
C THR A 46 1.66 -1.32 -4.12
N VAL A 47 1.48 -0.17 -3.48
CA VAL A 47 0.58 0.90 -3.96
C VAL A 47 0.98 1.45 -5.33
N PRO A 48 2.26 1.77 -5.61
CA PRO A 48 2.64 2.31 -6.92
C PRO A 48 2.30 1.35 -8.06
N MET A 49 2.50 0.05 -7.86
CA MET A 49 2.20 -0.96 -8.88
C MET A 49 0.69 -1.06 -9.15
N VAL A 50 -0.15 -1.01 -8.10
CA VAL A 50 -1.62 -1.02 -8.27
C VAL A 50 -2.10 0.24 -8.97
N LEU A 51 -1.56 1.41 -8.60
CA LEU A 51 -1.93 2.67 -9.24
C LEU A 51 -1.48 2.73 -10.71
N LEU A 52 -0.33 2.18 -11.03
CA LEU A 52 0.15 2.06 -12.41
C LEU A 52 -0.77 1.14 -13.23
N ALA A 53 -1.11 -0.04 -12.70
CA ALA A 53 -2.05 -0.95 -13.34
C ALA A 53 -3.44 -0.32 -13.50
N MET A 54 -3.91 0.45 -12.51
CA MET A 54 -5.17 1.20 -12.57
C MET A 54 -5.15 2.26 -13.68
N ALA A 55 -4.05 3.02 -13.81
CA ALA A 55 -3.90 4.03 -14.86
C ALA A 55 -3.93 3.40 -16.27
N PHE A 56 -3.25 2.28 -16.46
CA PHE A 56 -3.31 1.55 -17.72
C PHE A 56 -4.67 0.89 -17.96
N ALA A 57 -5.36 0.43 -16.92
CA ALA A 57 -6.71 -0.10 -17.06
C ALA A 57 -7.70 1.00 -17.50
N GLU A 58 -7.58 2.22 -16.94
CA GLU A 58 -8.34 3.39 -17.35
C GLU A 58 -8.05 3.76 -18.82
N TRP A 59 -6.76 3.83 -19.18
CA TRP A 59 -6.34 4.08 -20.57
C TRP A 59 -6.93 3.06 -21.55
N ASN A 60 -7.02 1.80 -21.15
CA ASN A 60 -7.60 0.72 -21.94
C ASN A 60 -9.14 0.59 -21.81
N GLY A 61 -9.82 1.63 -21.35
CA GLY A 61 -11.26 1.75 -21.37
C GLY A 61 -12.00 0.97 -20.28
N LEU A 62 -11.37 0.69 -19.14
CA LEU A 62 -12.08 0.13 -17.99
C LEU A 62 -13.13 1.15 -17.49
N PRO A 63 -14.40 0.75 -17.28
CA PRO A 63 -15.43 1.66 -16.81
C PRO A 63 -15.08 2.34 -15.48
N PRO A 64 -15.41 3.65 -15.29
CA PRO A 64 -15.09 4.41 -14.08
C PRO A 64 -15.58 3.77 -12.78
N SER A 65 -16.71 3.05 -12.81
CA SER A 65 -17.25 2.32 -11.65
C SER A 65 -16.27 1.29 -11.09
N TRP A 66 -15.56 0.57 -11.95
CA TRP A 66 -14.53 -0.40 -11.54
C TRP A 66 -13.27 0.28 -11.01
N LEU A 67 -12.89 1.43 -11.60
CA LEU A 67 -11.77 2.22 -11.10
C LEU A 67 -12.05 2.73 -9.69
N TRP A 68 -13.24 3.26 -9.44
CA TRP A 68 -13.66 3.70 -8.10
C TRP A 68 -13.72 2.53 -7.11
N ALA A 69 -14.35 1.42 -7.49
CA ALA A 69 -14.44 0.25 -6.61
C ALA A 69 -13.05 -0.29 -6.22
N GLY A 70 -12.15 -0.44 -7.20
CA GLY A 70 -10.78 -0.91 -6.95
C GLY A 70 -9.95 0.10 -6.15
N GLY A 71 -10.09 1.39 -6.43
CA GLY A 71 -9.41 2.47 -5.68
C GLY A 71 -9.84 2.52 -4.22
N LEU A 72 -11.15 2.40 -3.94
CA LEU A 72 -11.68 2.34 -2.57
C LEU A 72 -11.27 1.05 -1.85
N CYS A 73 -11.27 -0.08 -2.55
CA CYS A 73 -10.78 -1.35 -2.03
C CYS A 73 -9.30 -1.26 -1.63
N LEU A 74 -8.46 -0.69 -2.50
CA LEU A 74 -7.06 -0.44 -2.21
C LEU A 74 -6.90 0.48 -0.98
N LEU A 75 -7.66 1.57 -0.90
CA LEU A 75 -7.59 2.50 0.22
C LEU A 75 -7.93 1.82 1.54
N ALA A 76 -9.06 1.11 1.59
CA ALA A 76 -9.48 0.36 2.78
C ALA A 76 -8.42 -0.68 3.18
N GLY A 77 -7.88 -1.42 2.21
CA GLY A 77 -6.81 -2.39 2.44
C GLY A 77 -5.55 -1.76 3.03
N ARG A 78 -5.14 -0.60 2.52
CA ARG A 78 -3.93 0.09 3.01
C ARG A 78 -4.10 0.69 4.40
N LEU A 79 -5.25 1.28 4.68
CA LEU A 79 -5.54 1.83 6.01
C LEU A 79 -5.58 0.71 7.06
N LEU A 80 -6.28 -0.38 6.78
CA LEU A 80 -6.37 -1.53 7.68
C LEU A 80 -5.00 -2.19 7.91
N HIS A 81 -4.23 -2.42 6.82
CA HIS A 81 -2.90 -3.01 6.90
C HIS A 81 -1.93 -2.14 7.70
N ALA A 82 -1.89 -0.83 7.43
CA ALA A 82 -0.99 0.09 8.11
C ALA A 82 -1.35 0.20 9.60
N TRP A 83 -2.62 0.43 9.91
CA TRP A 83 -3.10 0.51 11.29
C TRP A 83 -2.70 -0.72 12.10
N TRP A 84 -3.05 -1.91 11.61
CA TRP A 84 -2.75 -3.15 12.35
C TRP A 84 -1.25 -3.40 12.49
N THR A 85 -0.46 -3.13 11.45
CA THR A 85 1.00 -3.31 11.49
C THR A 85 1.65 -2.39 12.52
N LEU A 86 1.18 -1.15 12.65
CA LEU A 86 1.70 -0.19 13.62
C LEU A 86 1.40 -0.58 15.07
N GLU A 87 0.20 -1.12 15.32
CA GLU A 87 -0.25 -1.47 16.68
C GLU A 87 0.20 -2.88 17.12
N HIS A 88 0.04 -3.88 16.24
CA HIS A 88 0.11 -5.29 16.61
C HIS A 88 1.19 -6.10 15.84
N ALA A 89 1.87 -5.52 14.86
CA ALA A 89 2.84 -6.14 13.96
C ALA A 89 2.25 -7.24 13.05
N TRP A 90 1.61 -8.27 13.57
CA TRP A 90 1.03 -9.39 12.82
C TRP A 90 -0.41 -9.69 13.27
N GLY A 91 -1.22 -10.26 12.35
CA GLY A 91 -2.59 -10.68 12.65
C GLY A 91 -3.51 -10.73 11.43
N VAL A 92 -4.70 -11.31 11.64
CA VAL A 92 -5.72 -11.49 10.59
C VAL A 92 -6.11 -10.17 9.91
N PRO A 93 -6.31 -9.04 10.60
CA PRO A 93 -6.67 -7.79 9.92
C PRO A 93 -5.58 -7.29 8.98
N ARG A 94 -4.30 -7.50 9.33
CA ARG A 94 -3.17 -7.19 8.44
C ARG A 94 -3.21 -8.02 7.17
N ALA A 95 -3.43 -9.34 7.30
CA ALA A 95 -3.55 -10.25 6.18
C ALA A 95 -4.75 -9.89 5.29
N PHE A 96 -5.90 -9.57 5.89
CA PHE A 96 -7.08 -9.12 5.16
C PHE A 96 -6.83 -7.79 4.41
N GLY A 97 -6.11 -6.86 5.01
CA GLY A 97 -5.65 -5.63 4.31
C GLY A 97 -4.80 -5.93 3.07
N MET A 98 -3.99 -7.01 3.10
CA MET A 98 -3.26 -7.47 1.91
C MET A 98 -4.19 -8.06 0.85
N VAL A 99 -5.17 -8.86 1.24
CA VAL A 99 -6.19 -9.39 0.30
C VAL A 99 -6.89 -8.24 -0.42
N LEU A 100 -7.36 -7.22 0.30
CA LEU A 100 -7.97 -6.02 -0.27
C LEU A 100 -7.04 -5.24 -1.21
N THR A 101 -5.73 -5.36 -1.05
CA THR A 101 -4.74 -4.77 -1.97
C THR A 101 -4.55 -5.62 -3.22
N PHE A 102 -4.54 -6.96 -3.07
CA PHE A 102 -4.33 -7.86 -4.20
C PHE A 102 -5.53 -7.92 -5.15
N LEU A 103 -6.75 -7.72 -4.66
CA LEU A 103 -7.94 -7.69 -5.51
C LEU A 103 -7.84 -6.64 -6.63
N PRO A 104 -7.61 -5.35 -6.37
CA PRO A 104 -7.44 -4.37 -7.44
C PRO A 104 -6.14 -4.58 -8.23
N MET A 105 -5.07 -5.08 -7.61
CA MET A 105 -3.82 -5.40 -8.31
C MET A 105 -4.06 -6.44 -9.42
N LEU A 106 -4.72 -7.54 -9.10
CA LEU A 106 -5.04 -8.60 -10.05
C LEU A 106 -6.12 -8.16 -11.05
N GLY A 107 -7.14 -7.43 -10.59
CA GLY A 107 -8.21 -6.94 -11.45
C GLY A 107 -7.72 -5.98 -12.52
N PHE A 108 -7.00 -4.93 -12.14
CA PHE A 108 -6.45 -3.94 -13.08
C PHE A 108 -5.33 -4.52 -13.93
N GLY A 109 -4.42 -5.30 -13.31
CA GLY A 109 -3.34 -5.98 -14.03
C GLY A 109 -3.88 -6.96 -15.05
N GLY A 110 -4.88 -7.78 -14.68
CA GLY A 110 -5.53 -8.73 -15.57
C GLY A 110 -6.25 -8.05 -16.73
N TRP A 111 -6.99 -6.96 -16.46
CA TRP A 111 -7.63 -6.17 -17.53
C TRP A 111 -6.61 -5.61 -18.51
N THR A 112 -5.56 -4.97 -17.99
CA THR A 112 -4.50 -4.37 -18.81
C THR A 112 -3.78 -5.43 -19.64
N PHE A 113 -3.47 -6.58 -19.04
CA PHE A 113 -2.85 -7.71 -19.74
C PHE A 113 -3.75 -8.25 -20.87
N TYR A 114 -5.03 -8.50 -20.56
CA TYR A 114 -6.01 -8.94 -21.57
C TYR A 114 -6.11 -7.97 -22.75
N LYS A 115 -6.20 -6.66 -22.47
CA LYS A 115 -6.27 -5.62 -23.50
C LYS A 115 -4.99 -5.47 -24.32
N GLY A 116 -3.86 -5.88 -23.79
CA GLY A 116 -2.59 -5.94 -24.54
C GLY A 116 -2.47 -7.14 -25.48
N LEU A 117 -3.38 -8.12 -25.35
CA LEU A 117 -3.41 -9.31 -26.22
C LEU A 117 -4.43 -9.19 -27.38
N VAL A 118 -5.37 -8.26 -27.29
CA VAL A 118 -6.48 -8.05 -28.27
C VAL A 118 -6.50 -6.62 -28.76
#